data_748e41e72a078663aacadb211af50c4a
#
_entry.id   748e41e72a078663aacadb211af50c4a
#
_cell.length_a   1.000
_cell.length_b   1.000
_cell.length_c   1.000
_cell.angle_alpha   90.00
_cell.angle_beta   90.00
_cell.angle_gamma   90.00
#
_symmetry.space_group_name_H-M   'P 1'
#
loop_
_entity.id
_entity.type
_entity.pdbx_description
1 polymer ?
#
loop_
_entity_poly.entity_id
_entity_poly.type
_entity_poly.pdbx_seq_one_letter_code
_entity_poly.pdbx_strand_id
1 'polypeptide(L)'
;MNEQTYRQSVLRGFEGALADGNGLATMTAYNRVGCVPTACDYATMTTVLRGEWGFRGLNMTDSSKDSVSYMPTADCVHAGSEQFNNDPGRIPEVRSLLVNDQDGHIWSRLRDAAKHYFYAVSRSVLINGLTPETEVSDFVPWWQPALIVLNVVVGLIAVGCGVMFALTAYRKK
;
A
#
# COMPACT_ATOMS: atom_id res chain seq x y z
N MET A 1 -16.68 -19.10 7.54
CA MET A 1 -16.83 -18.18 8.69
C MET A 1 -18.17 -17.50 8.54
N ASN A 2 -18.94 -17.35 9.60
CA ASN A 2 -20.17 -16.57 9.58
C ASN A 2 -19.87 -15.08 9.87
N GLU A 3 -20.83 -14.21 9.62
CA GLU A 3 -20.67 -12.75 9.81
C GLU A 3 -20.34 -12.38 11.26
N GLN A 4 -20.97 -13.01 12.24
CA GLN A 4 -20.69 -12.74 13.65
C GLN A 4 -19.24 -13.01 14.00
N THR A 5 -18.70 -14.16 13.59
CA THR A 5 -17.30 -14.52 13.83
C THR A 5 -16.37 -13.53 13.11
N TYR A 6 -16.71 -13.14 11.87
CA TYR A 6 -15.91 -12.18 11.11
C TYR A 6 -15.83 -10.83 11.82
N ARG A 7 -16.96 -10.30 12.26
CA ARG A 7 -17.04 -9.02 12.98
C ARG A 7 -16.34 -9.07 14.34
N GLN A 8 -16.55 -10.12 15.11
CA GLN A 8 -16.07 -10.21 16.50
C GLN A 8 -14.60 -10.63 16.63
N SER A 9 -14.02 -11.26 15.63
CA SER A 9 -12.62 -11.69 15.65
C SER A 9 -11.75 -10.92 14.68
N VAL A 10 -12.05 -10.98 13.37
CA VAL A 10 -11.18 -10.41 12.34
C VAL A 10 -11.29 -8.88 12.30
N LEU A 11 -12.49 -8.35 12.21
CA LEU A 11 -12.73 -6.92 12.07
C LEU A 11 -12.52 -6.14 13.37
N ARG A 12 -12.64 -6.78 14.52
CA ARG A 12 -12.59 -6.08 15.82
C ARG A 12 -11.30 -5.31 16.07
N GLY A 13 -10.16 -5.87 15.65
CA GLY A 13 -8.86 -5.20 15.78
C GLY A 13 -8.74 -3.95 14.90
N PHE A 14 -9.37 -3.98 13.73
CA PHE A 14 -9.38 -2.84 12.81
C PHE A 14 -10.37 -1.75 13.26
N GLU A 15 -11.52 -2.14 13.80
CA GLU A 15 -12.53 -1.20 14.32
C GLU A 15 -11.93 -0.26 15.35
N GLY A 16 -11.24 -0.78 16.37
CA GLY A 16 -10.60 0.06 17.38
C GLY A 16 -9.57 1.04 16.81
N ALA A 17 -8.78 0.61 15.81
CA ALA A 17 -7.77 1.47 15.20
C ALA A 17 -8.38 2.53 14.26
N LEU A 18 -9.41 2.19 13.52
CA LEU A 18 -9.96 3.04 12.45
C LEU A 18 -11.12 3.90 12.93
N ALA A 19 -12.02 3.37 13.78
CA ALA A 19 -13.15 4.11 14.33
C ALA A 19 -12.75 4.93 15.55
N ASP A 20 -12.19 4.28 16.58
CA ASP A 20 -11.86 4.92 17.84
C ASP A 20 -10.53 5.66 17.79
N GLY A 21 -9.52 5.08 17.10
CA GLY A 21 -8.18 5.63 16.97
C GLY A 21 -8.01 6.70 15.89
N ASN A 22 -9.06 7.00 15.11
CA ASN A 22 -9.01 7.96 13.99
C ASN A 22 -7.90 7.66 12.98
N GLY A 23 -7.67 6.40 12.66
CA GLY A 23 -6.70 6.00 11.64
C GLY A 23 -6.96 6.72 10.31
N LEU A 24 -5.89 7.10 9.60
CA LEU A 24 -6.01 7.87 8.34
C LEU A 24 -5.88 7.01 7.09
N ALA A 25 -5.41 5.79 7.22
CA ALA A 25 -5.27 4.87 6.10
C ALA A 25 -5.41 3.41 6.56
N THR A 26 -5.86 2.57 5.66
CA THR A 26 -5.90 1.12 5.84
C THR A 26 -5.58 0.43 4.52
N MET A 27 -5.20 -0.84 4.60
CA MET A 27 -4.95 -1.68 3.44
C MET A 27 -5.81 -2.94 3.53
N THR A 28 -6.43 -3.32 2.42
CA THR A 28 -7.16 -4.58 2.34
C THR A 28 -6.21 -5.76 2.30
N ALA A 29 -6.62 -6.86 2.93
CA ALA A 29 -5.89 -8.11 2.82
C ALA A 29 -6.01 -8.71 1.42
N TYR A 30 -5.00 -9.48 1.01
CA TYR A 30 -5.04 -10.26 -0.22
C TYR A 30 -6.08 -11.39 -0.17
N ASN A 31 -6.48 -11.77 1.02
CA ASN A 31 -7.41 -12.86 1.29
C ASN A 31 -8.82 -12.57 0.74
N ARG A 32 -9.60 -13.64 0.66
CA ARG A 32 -11.03 -13.55 0.35
C ARG A 32 -11.87 -13.52 1.62
N VAL A 33 -12.96 -12.80 1.54
CA VAL A 33 -14.09 -12.89 2.49
C VAL A 33 -15.15 -13.79 1.82
N GLY A 34 -15.25 -15.04 2.24
CA GLY A 34 -16.02 -16.03 1.50
C GLY A 34 -15.44 -16.27 0.11
N CYS A 35 -16.20 -15.94 -0.92
CA CYS A 35 -15.80 -16.09 -2.33
C CYS A 35 -15.19 -14.83 -2.94
N VAL A 36 -15.29 -13.67 -2.27
CA VAL A 36 -14.95 -12.37 -2.81
C VAL A 36 -13.59 -11.89 -2.25
N PRO A 37 -12.66 -11.41 -3.09
CA PRO A 37 -11.45 -10.74 -2.61
C PRO A 37 -11.82 -9.55 -1.73
N THR A 38 -11.09 -9.34 -0.62
CA THR A 38 -11.44 -8.27 0.33
C THR A 38 -11.52 -6.90 -0.32
N ALA A 39 -10.65 -6.60 -1.28
CA ALA A 39 -10.67 -5.34 -2.03
C ALA A 39 -11.92 -5.16 -2.90
N CYS A 40 -12.64 -6.23 -3.22
CA CYS A 40 -13.87 -6.24 -4.01
C CYS A 40 -15.12 -6.45 -3.16
N ASP A 41 -14.97 -6.57 -1.84
CA ASP A 41 -16.10 -6.84 -0.95
C ASP A 41 -16.77 -5.53 -0.49
N TYR A 42 -17.86 -5.18 -1.17
CA TYR A 42 -18.65 -3.99 -0.86
C TYR A 42 -19.13 -3.96 0.59
N ALA A 43 -19.54 -5.12 1.13
CA ALA A 43 -20.05 -5.19 2.50
C ALA A 43 -18.98 -4.75 3.52
N THR A 44 -17.76 -5.25 3.39
CA THR A 44 -16.66 -4.84 4.27
C THR A 44 -16.20 -3.42 3.96
N MET A 45 -15.96 -3.08 2.68
CA MET A 45 -15.30 -1.84 2.30
C MET A 45 -16.20 -0.61 2.37
N THR A 46 -17.47 -0.75 2.01
CA THR A 46 -18.40 0.38 2.02
C THR A 46 -19.36 0.31 3.20
N THR A 47 -20.06 -0.81 3.41
CA THR A 47 -21.10 -0.86 4.46
C THR A 47 -20.48 -0.78 5.85
N VAL A 48 -19.53 -1.65 6.17
CA VAL A 48 -18.91 -1.66 7.49
C VAL A 48 -17.94 -0.50 7.65
N LEU A 49 -16.92 -0.45 6.81
CA LEU A 49 -15.82 0.52 6.97
C LEU A 49 -16.29 1.97 6.88
N ARG A 50 -17.09 2.31 5.88
CA ARG A 50 -17.55 3.70 5.66
C ARG A 50 -18.85 4.01 6.38
N GLY A 51 -19.83 3.08 6.32
CA GLY A 51 -21.15 3.29 6.86
C GLY A 51 -21.21 3.12 8.37
N GLU A 52 -20.73 2.01 8.90
CA GLU A 52 -20.84 1.71 10.32
C GLU A 52 -19.75 2.37 11.16
N TRP A 53 -18.50 2.28 10.71
CA TRP A 53 -17.35 2.84 11.44
C TRP A 53 -17.06 4.30 11.12
N GLY A 54 -17.67 4.87 10.08
CA GLY A 54 -17.48 6.27 9.69
C GLY A 54 -16.06 6.60 9.24
N PHE A 55 -15.27 5.60 8.84
CA PHE A 55 -13.89 5.79 8.41
C PHE A 55 -13.83 6.69 7.16
N ARG A 56 -13.04 7.76 7.23
CA ARG A 56 -12.90 8.78 6.18
C ARG A 56 -11.57 8.74 5.45
N GLY A 57 -10.64 7.94 5.95
CA GLY A 57 -9.27 7.87 5.42
C GLY A 57 -9.15 7.08 4.14
N LEU A 58 -7.92 6.98 3.64
CA LEU A 58 -7.58 6.23 2.44
C LEU A 58 -7.65 4.72 2.68
N ASN A 59 -8.23 4.00 1.72
CA ASN A 59 -8.11 2.57 1.64
C ASN A 59 -7.33 2.15 0.40
N MET A 60 -6.32 1.31 0.59
CA MET A 60 -5.46 0.79 -0.46
C MET A 60 -5.65 -0.71 -0.62
N THR A 61 -5.56 -1.23 -1.84
CA THR A 61 -5.51 -2.69 -2.05
C THR A 61 -4.17 -3.26 -1.57
N ASP A 62 -4.13 -4.54 -1.29
CA ASP A 62 -2.88 -5.29 -1.31
C ASP A 62 -2.31 -5.31 -2.73
N SER A 63 -1.14 -5.92 -2.95
CA SER A 63 -0.50 -5.98 -4.26
C SER A 63 -1.49 -6.44 -5.34
N SER A 64 -1.78 -5.56 -6.27
CA SER A 64 -2.74 -5.79 -7.34
C SER A 64 -2.06 -6.07 -8.69
N LYS A 65 -0.74 -5.95 -8.75
CA LYS A 65 0.04 -6.23 -9.94
C LYS A 65 -0.18 -7.68 -10.38
N ASP A 66 -0.47 -7.85 -11.66
CA ASP A 66 -0.76 -9.16 -12.27
C ASP A 66 -2.00 -9.89 -11.69
N SER A 67 -2.81 -9.19 -10.89
CA SER A 67 -3.97 -9.75 -10.19
C SER A 67 -5.32 -9.28 -10.73
N VAL A 68 -5.39 -8.82 -11.99
CA VAL A 68 -6.63 -8.32 -12.60
C VAL A 68 -7.75 -9.36 -12.57
N SER A 69 -7.42 -10.61 -12.84
CA SER A 69 -8.40 -11.70 -12.77
C SER A 69 -8.85 -12.05 -11.36
N TYR A 70 -8.00 -11.78 -10.36
CA TYR A 70 -8.30 -12.05 -8.95
C TYR A 70 -9.05 -10.87 -8.30
N MET A 71 -8.62 -9.64 -8.59
CA MET A 71 -9.21 -8.39 -8.11
C MET A 71 -9.62 -7.53 -9.30
N PRO A 72 -10.77 -7.80 -9.97
CA PRO A 72 -11.21 -7.02 -11.12
C PRO A 72 -11.34 -5.54 -10.78
N THR A 73 -10.83 -4.66 -11.64
CA THR A 73 -10.78 -3.22 -11.40
C THR A 73 -12.16 -2.64 -11.16
N ALA A 74 -13.16 -3.07 -11.94
CA ALA A 74 -14.54 -2.62 -11.77
C ALA A 74 -15.11 -2.97 -10.39
N ASP A 75 -14.89 -4.20 -9.93
CA ASP A 75 -15.38 -4.67 -8.64
C ASP A 75 -14.67 -3.96 -7.47
N CYS A 76 -13.37 -3.73 -7.58
CA CYS A 76 -12.62 -2.96 -6.60
C CYS A 76 -13.13 -1.52 -6.49
N VAL A 77 -13.31 -0.83 -7.62
CA VAL A 77 -13.85 0.54 -7.65
C VAL A 77 -15.29 0.57 -7.11
N HIS A 78 -16.12 -0.39 -7.49
CA HIS A 78 -17.48 -0.52 -6.98
C HIS A 78 -17.49 -0.71 -5.46
N ALA A 79 -16.62 -1.56 -4.94
CA ALA A 79 -16.52 -1.84 -3.50
C ALA A 79 -16.00 -0.66 -2.68
N GLY A 80 -15.31 0.30 -3.30
CA GLY A 80 -14.74 1.47 -2.63
C GLY A 80 -13.26 1.34 -2.30
N SER A 81 -12.52 0.51 -3.05
CA SER A 81 -11.06 0.54 -3.05
C SER A 81 -10.59 1.76 -3.84
N GLU A 82 -9.71 2.56 -3.24
CA GLU A 82 -9.37 3.90 -3.74
C GLU A 82 -7.99 3.96 -4.39
N GLN A 83 -7.09 3.12 -3.93
CA GLN A 83 -5.73 3.06 -4.47
C GLN A 83 -5.33 1.62 -4.75
N PHE A 84 -4.82 1.38 -5.94
CA PHE A 84 -4.24 0.09 -6.33
C PHE A 84 -2.76 0.09 -5.97
N ASN A 85 -2.38 -0.78 -5.04
CA ASN A 85 -1.00 -0.85 -4.58
C ASN A 85 -0.08 -1.34 -5.69
N ASN A 86 0.92 -0.51 -6.02
CA ASN A 86 2.00 -0.80 -6.95
C ASN A 86 1.54 -1.27 -8.35
N ASP A 87 0.38 -0.76 -8.83
CA ASP A 87 -0.17 -1.17 -10.12
C ASP A 87 -0.63 0.03 -10.97
N PRO A 88 0.30 0.78 -11.58
CA PRO A 88 -0.04 1.85 -12.49
C PRO A 88 -0.76 1.35 -13.76
N GLY A 89 -0.69 0.05 -14.07
CA GLY A 89 -1.39 -0.57 -15.20
C GLY A 89 -2.91 -0.51 -15.08
N ARG A 90 -3.46 -0.27 -13.89
CA ARG A 90 -4.90 -0.09 -13.67
C ARG A 90 -5.45 1.24 -14.18
N ILE A 91 -4.61 2.24 -14.44
CA ILE A 91 -5.05 3.56 -14.92
C ILE A 91 -5.82 3.48 -16.22
N PRO A 92 -5.39 2.76 -17.26
CA PRO A 92 -6.17 2.58 -18.49
C PRO A 92 -7.52 1.91 -18.27
N GLU A 93 -7.58 0.92 -17.36
CA GLU A 93 -8.82 0.22 -17.03
C GLU A 93 -9.83 1.15 -16.33
N VAL A 94 -9.40 1.89 -15.31
CA VAL A 94 -10.24 2.90 -14.64
C VAL A 94 -10.73 3.96 -15.62
N ARG A 95 -9.87 4.41 -16.54
CA ARG A 95 -10.26 5.36 -17.60
C ARG A 95 -11.31 4.76 -18.53
N SER A 96 -11.18 3.49 -18.91
CA SER A 96 -12.17 2.79 -19.72
C SER A 96 -13.50 2.67 -18.99
N LEU A 97 -13.50 2.36 -17.69
CA LEU A 97 -14.72 2.34 -16.88
C LEU A 97 -15.41 3.71 -16.86
N LEU A 98 -14.65 4.80 -16.72
CA LEU A 98 -15.19 6.16 -16.74
C LEU A 98 -15.85 6.53 -18.09
N VAL A 99 -15.19 6.20 -19.19
CA VAL A 99 -15.72 6.51 -20.54
C VAL A 99 -17.01 5.76 -20.83
N ASN A 100 -17.16 4.55 -20.28
CA ASN A 100 -18.32 3.70 -20.48
C ASN A 100 -19.40 3.84 -19.38
N ASP A 101 -19.18 4.73 -18.41
CA ASP A 101 -20.10 4.97 -17.29
C ASP A 101 -21.33 5.76 -17.75
N GLN A 102 -22.45 5.06 -17.97
CA GLN A 102 -23.68 5.66 -18.48
C GLN A 102 -24.61 6.18 -17.37
N ASP A 103 -24.47 5.65 -16.16
CA ASP A 103 -25.33 5.96 -15.02
C ASP A 103 -24.66 6.85 -13.96
N GLY A 104 -23.40 7.18 -14.14
CA GLY A 104 -22.62 8.03 -13.22
C GLY A 104 -22.15 7.32 -11.97
N HIS A 105 -22.29 5.99 -11.89
CA HIS A 105 -21.90 5.22 -10.72
C HIS A 105 -20.37 5.24 -10.50
N ILE A 106 -19.61 4.99 -11.54
CA ILE A 106 -18.15 5.00 -11.49
C ILE A 106 -17.62 6.40 -11.15
N TRP A 107 -18.19 7.43 -11.76
CA TRP A 107 -17.87 8.83 -11.42
C TRP A 107 -18.10 9.13 -9.95
N SER A 108 -19.22 8.66 -9.39
CA SER A 108 -19.52 8.85 -7.97
C SER A 108 -18.48 8.15 -7.09
N ARG A 109 -18.11 6.92 -7.40
CA ARG A 109 -17.10 6.16 -6.65
C ARG A 109 -15.71 6.80 -6.70
N LEU A 110 -15.28 7.27 -7.85
CA LEU A 110 -13.99 7.92 -7.99
C LEU A 110 -13.95 9.30 -7.32
N ARG A 111 -15.06 10.01 -7.31
CA ARG A 111 -15.19 11.25 -6.52
C ARG A 111 -15.03 10.97 -5.02
N ASP A 112 -15.67 9.93 -4.50
CA ASP A 112 -15.52 9.53 -3.11
C ASP A 112 -14.08 9.07 -2.80
N ALA A 113 -13.46 8.32 -3.70
CA ALA A 113 -12.06 7.93 -3.60
C ALA A 113 -11.13 9.15 -3.51
N ALA A 114 -11.31 10.13 -4.40
CA ALA A 114 -10.55 11.38 -4.35
C ALA A 114 -10.76 12.15 -3.04
N LYS A 115 -12.00 12.21 -2.54
CA LYS A 115 -12.32 12.84 -1.26
C LYS A 115 -11.58 12.18 -0.09
N HIS A 116 -11.57 10.86 -0.02
CA HIS A 116 -10.89 10.14 1.04
C HIS A 116 -9.35 10.28 0.94
N TYR A 117 -8.83 10.25 -0.28
CA TYR A 117 -7.41 10.49 -0.53
C TYR A 117 -6.99 11.88 -0.04
N PHE A 118 -7.69 12.94 -0.48
CA PHE A 118 -7.38 14.30 -0.04
C PHE A 118 -7.61 14.52 1.45
N TYR A 119 -8.60 13.86 2.05
CA TYR A 119 -8.79 13.90 3.50
C TYR A 119 -7.58 13.32 4.25
N ALA A 120 -7.07 12.17 3.82
CA ALA A 120 -5.89 11.58 4.43
C ALA A 120 -4.64 12.44 4.23
N VAL A 121 -4.41 12.94 3.02
CA VAL A 121 -3.28 13.83 2.70
C VAL A 121 -3.35 15.13 3.52
N SER A 122 -4.52 15.76 3.61
CA SER A 122 -4.69 17.02 4.34
C SER A 122 -4.44 16.92 5.85
N ARG A 123 -4.45 15.70 6.39
CA ARG A 123 -4.18 15.42 7.81
C ARG A 123 -2.82 14.74 8.05
N SER A 124 -2.08 14.51 6.98
CA SER A 124 -0.74 13.94 7.06
C SER A 124 0.32 15.04 7.23
N VAL A 125 1.51 14.62 7.61
CA VAL A 125 2.67 15.51 7.70
C VAL A 125 3.16 16.00 6.33
N LEU A 126 2.66 15.43 5.24
CA LEU A 126 3.07 15.77 3.88
C LEU A 126 2.82 17.24 3.52
N ILE A 127 1.76 17.84 4.07
CA ILE A 127 1.43 19.26 3.81
C ILE A 127 1.87 20.20 4.92
N ASN A 128 2.45 19.68 6.02
CA ASN A 128 2.99 20.51 7.10
C ASN A 128 4.30 21.16 6.66
N GLY A 129 4.23 22.47 6.45
CA GLY A 129 5.39 23.26 6.04
C GLY A 129 5.75 23.16 4.55
N LEU A 130 4.96 22.44 3.73
CA LEU A 130 5.12 22.47 2.28
C LEU A 130 4.39 23.67 1.69
N THR A 131 5.12 24.49 0.97
CA THR A 131 4.60 25.62 0.18
C THR A 131 4.94 25.43 -1.29
N PRO A 132 4.30 26.16 -2.23
CA PRO A 132 4.68 26.10 -3.64
C PRO A 132 6.15 26.40 -3.90
N GLU A 133 6.81 27.14 -2.99
CA GLU A 133 8.22 27.54 -3.06
C GLU A 133 9.15 26.54 -2.36
N THR A 134 8.62 25.44 -1.80
CA THR A 134 9.44 24.45 -1.11
C THR A 134 10.33 23.72 -2.10
N GLU A 135 11.63 23.91 -1.99
CA GLU A 135 12.62 23.17 -2.75
C GLU A 135 12.80 21.75 -2.15
N VAL A 136 12.65 20.75 -3.00
CA VAL A 136 12.93 19.35 -2.63
C VAL A 136 14.37 19.06 -2.99
N SER A 137 15.22 18.82 -1.99
CA SER A 137 16.59 18.38 -2.19
C SER A 137 16.77 16.92 -1.78
N ASP A 138 17.54 16.19 -2.57
CA ASP A 138 17.92 14.84 -2.21
C ASP A 138 18.90 14.86 -1.03
N PHE A 139 18.48 14.30 0.08
CA PHE A 139 19.32 14.16 1.26
C PHE A 139 19.97 12.78 1.28
N VAL A 140 21.29 12.73 1.16
CA VAL A 140 22.07 11.50 1.34
C VAL A 140 22.48 11.43 2.81
N PRO A 141 21.87 10.55 3.63
CA PRO A 141 22.22 10.44 5.04
C PRO A 141 23.66 9.92 5.19
N TRP A 142 24.37 10.44 6.19
CA TRP A 142 25.80 10.15 6.44
C TRP A 142 26.13 8.65 6.55
N TRP A 143 25.19 7.85 6.98
CA TRP A 143 25.38 6.40 7.15
C TRP A 143 25.45 5.65 5.80
N GLN A 144 24.86 6.16 4.72
CA GLN A 144 24.95 5.51 3.40
C GLN A 144 26.38 5.46 2.87
N PRO A 145 27.13 6.59 2.76
CA PRO A 145 28.53 6.51 2.36
C PRO A 145 29.38 5.76 3.38
N ALA A 146 29.08 5.84 4.68
CA ALA A 146 29.80 5.07 5.70
C ALA A 146 29.62 3.55 5.52
N LEU A 147 28.42 3.07 5.18
CA LEU A 147 28.19 1.67 4.86
C LEU A 147 28.91 1.22 3.59
N ILE A 148 28.99 2.07 2.58
CA ILE A 148 29.74 1.76 1.34
C ILE A 148 31.23 1.56 1.69
N VAL A 149 31.82 2.49 2.44
CA VAL A 149 33.21 2.40 2.87
C VAL A 149 33.45 1.14 3.71
N LEU A 150 32.58 0.88 4.68
CA LEU A 150 32.67 -0.33 5.52
C LEU A 150 32.64 -1.61 4.68
N ASN A 151 31.71 -1.72 3.75
CA ASN A 151 31.60 -2.89 2.86
C ASN A 151 32.86 -3.07 1.99
N VAL A 152 33.42 -1.99 1.46
CA VAL A 152 34.67 -2.06 0.71
C VAL A 152 35.82 -2.55 1.58
N VAL A 153 35.97 -2.02 2.80
CA VAL A 153 37.03 -2.43 3.74
C VAL A 153 36.88 -3.92 4.11
N VAL A 154 35.69 -4.35 4.46
CA VAL A 154 35.42 -5.76 4.79
C VAL A 154 35.71 -6.66 3.57
N GLY A 155 35.32 -6.25 2.39
CA GLY A 155 35.61 -6.96 1.15
C GLY A 155 37.11 -7.12 0.89
N LEU A 156 37.88 -6.03 1.06
CA LEU A 156 39.36 -6.06 0.90
C LEU A 156 40.01 -7.00 1.95
N ILE A 157 39.57 -6.96 3.19
CA ILE A 157 40.06 -7.86 4.24
C ILE A 157 39.75 -9.32 3.86
N ALA A 158 38.53 -9.61 3.41
CA ALA A 158 38.13 -10.96 3.03
C ALA A 158 38.98 -11.48 1.87
N VAL A 159 39.22 -10.66 0.83
CA VAL A 159 40.09 -11.00 -0.30
C VAL A 159 41.52 -11.24 0.20
N GLY A 160 42.06 -10.35 1.02
CA GLY A 160 43.40 -10.48 1.61
C GLY A 160 43.57 -11.77 2.39
N CYS A 161 42.59 -12.11 3.25
CA CYS A 161 42.60 -13.38 3.98
C CYS A 161 42.54 -14.60 3.02
N GLY A 162 41.73 -14.54 2.00
CA GLY A 162 41.62 -15.58 0.99
C GLY A 162 42.95 -15.82 0.21
N VAL A 163 43.60 -14.73 -0.20
CA VAL A 163 44.90 -14.80 -0.85
C VAL A 163 45.97 -15.40 0.10
N MET A 164 46.02 -14.92 1.33
CA MET A 164 46.96 -15.45 2.32
C MET A 164 46.72 -16.93 2.59
N PHE A 165 45.48 -17.36 2.71
CA PHE A 165 45.13 -18.77 2.88
C PHE A 165 45.61 -19.61 1.70
N ALA A 166 45.35 -19.16 0.46
CA ALA A 166 45.76 -19.84 -0.77
C ALA A 166 47.29 -19.98 -0.87
N LEU A 167 48.02 -18.89 -0.60
CA LEU A 167 49.50 -18.90 -0.61
C LEU A 167 50.08 -19.82 0.47
N THR A 168 49.46 -19.86 1.65
CA THR A 168 49.92 -20.74 2.73
C THR A 168 49.67 -22.22 2.40
N ALA A 169 48.50 -22.52 1.79
CA ALA A 169 48.15 -23.86 1.35
C ALA A 169 49.09 -24.36 0.23
N TYR A 170 49.44 -23.44 -0.70
CA TYR A 170 50.39 -23.78 -1.81
C TYR A 170 51.82 -24.05 -1.32
N ARG A 171 52.30 -23.29 -0.31
CA ARG A 171 53.64 -23.48 0.27
C ARG A 171 53.81 -24.80 1.08
N LYS A 172 52.73 -25.43 1.48
CA LYS A 172 52.76 -26.69 2.23
C LYS A 172 52.70 -27.93 1.36
N LYS A 173 52.56 -27.75 0.05
CA LYS A 173 52.75 -28.81 -0.97
C LYS A 173 54.16 -28.77 -1.53
#